data_2cddee3d8c09153e62ff1683eddde37b
#
_entry.id   2cddee3d8c09153e62ff1683eddde37b
#
_cell.length_a   1.000
_cell.length_b   1.000
_cell.length_c   1.000
_cell.angle_alpha   90.00
_cell.angle_beta   90.00
_cell.angle_gamma   90.00
#
_symmetry.space_group_name_H-M   'P 1'
#
loop_
_entity.id
_entity.type
_entity.pdbx_description
1 polymer ?
#
loop_
_entity_poly.entity_id
_entity_poly.type
_entity_poly.pdbx_seq_one_letter_code
_entity_poly.pdbx_strand_id
1 'polypeptide(L)'
;DGELPPRVRWTDRRIAPWIASVFGIYFANGVVQITMGFLVQDRGGLEPAPAVSITALMLLANAAGAMLMQLIVGPRLGWGPRALLRAGMTLALIALTCLTLAPTLWAVAASTFAMGVASGMASPGYSAGASLAVNAREQGGIAGIINATGAITWIVAPVSATALYGWVHLSPFLVALCLVGLSCSCSWWQLRRLDVASRARE
;
A
#
# COMPACT_ATOMS: atom_id res chain seq x y z
N ASP A 1 13.96 -17.43 34.07
CA ASP A 1 12.53 -17.18 34.20
C ASP A 1 12.01 -16.85 32.82
N GLY A 2 11.38 -17.88 32.17
CA GLY A 2 10.87 -17.78 30.80
C GLY A 2 9.50 -17.15 30.75
N GLU A 3 9.33 -15.89 31.14
CA GLU A 3 8.09 -15.16 30.85
C GLU A 3 7.91 -15.04 29.35
N LEU A 4 6.83 -15.63 28.84
CA LEU A 4 6.45 -15.46 27.44
C LEU A 4 6.30 -13.95 27.10
N PRO A 5 6.83 -13.49 25.96
CA PRO A 5 6.70 -12.09 25.59
C PRO A 5 5.24 -11.66 25.53
N PRO A 6 4.91 -10.44 25.95
CA PRO A 6 3.54 -9.95 25.95
C PRO A 6 2.94 -10.01 24.53
N ARG A 7 1.74 -10.57 24.42
CA ARG A 7 1.04 -10.73 23.13
C ARG A 7 0.50 -9.41 22.64
N VAL A 8 1.02 -8.91 21.53
CA VAL A 8 0.46 -7.75 20.81
C VAL A 8 -0.80 -8.21 20.06
N ARG A 9 -1.89 -7.43 20.13
CA ARG A 9 -3.16 -7.72 19.45
C ARG A 9 -3.39 -6.72 18.31
N TRP A 10 -4.05 -7.15 17.24
CA TRP A 10 -4.45 -6.30 16.09
C TRP A 10 -5.28 -5.08 16.51
N THR A 11 -6.06 -5.23 17.59
CA THR A 11 -6.93 -4.19 18.15
C THR A 11 -6.23 -3.26 19.13
N ASP A 12 -4.92 -3.41 19.34
CA ASP A 12 -4.14 -2.53 20.21
C ASP A 12 -4.20 -1.09 19.66
N ARG A 13 -4.64 -0.16 20.50
CA ARG A 13 -4.80 1.26 20.14
C ARG A 13 -3.51 1.93 19.67
N ARG A 14 -2.35 1.38 20.02
CA ARG A 14 -1.03 1.88 19.62
C ARG A 14 -0.73 1.56 18.15
N ILE A 15 -1.19 0.41 17.64
CA ILE A 15 -0.84 -0.12 16.33
C ILE A 15 -2.01 -0.14 15.33
N ALA A 16 -3.25 -0.25 15.80
CA ALA A 16 -4.45 -0.29 14.95
C ALA A 16 -4.52 0.90 13.94
N PRO A 17 -4.16 2.14 14.30
CA PRO A 17 -4.12 3.25 13.35
C PRO A 17 -3.12 3.04 12.20
N TRP A 18 -1.99 2.39 12.46
CA TRP A 18 -0.98 2.08 11.45
C TRP A 18 -1.48 1.01 10.49
N ILE A 19 -2.09 -0.06 11.01
CA ILE A 19 -2.67 -1.14 10.22
C ILE A 19 -3.79 -0.61 9.32
N ALA A 20 -4.73 0.14 9.88
CA ALA A 20 -5.83 0.74 9.12
C ALA A 20 -5.35 1.68 8.01
N SER A 21 -4.23 2.39 8.26
CA SER A 21 -3.65 3.31 7.30
C SER A 21 -2.93 2.61 6.14
N VAL A 22 -2.40 1.41 6.30
CA VAL A 22 -1.64 0.72 5.24
C VAL A 22 -2.48 -0.28 4.44
N PHE A 23 -3.59 -0.74 5.01
CA PHE A 23 -4.41 -1.80 4.41
C PHE A 23 -4.86 -1.48 2.98
N GLY A 24 -5.30 -0.23 2.75
CA GLY A 24 -5.78 0.21 1.44
C GLY A 24 -4.72 0.11 0.34
N ILE A 25 -3.48 0.53 0.61
CA ILE A 25 -2.41 0.47 -0.40
C ILE A 25 -1.96 -0.96 -0.68
N TYR A 26 -1.93 -1.84 0.32
CA TYR A 26 -1.62 -3.24 0.12
C TYR A 26 -2.69 -3.93 -0.74
N PHE A 27 -3.97 -3.65 -0.44
CA PHE A 27 -5.09 -4.15 -1.24
C PHE A 27 -5.01 -3.63 -2.68
N ALA A 28 -4.80 -2.33 -2.87
CA ALA A 28 -4.68 -1.73 -4.20
C ALA A 28 -3.53 -2.31 -5.01
N ASN A 29 -2.36 -2.56 -4.39
CA ASN A 29 -1.26 -3.24 -5.07
C ASN A 29 -1.63 -4.66 -5.51
N GLY A 30 -2.31 -5.42 -4.66
CA GLY A 30 -2.79 -6.75 -4.99
C GLY A 30 -3.78 -6.73 -6.17
N VAL A 31 -4.74 -5.80 -6.16
CA VAL A 31 -5.69 -5.58 -7.27
C VAL A 31 -4.92 -5.25 -8.54
N VAL A 32 -4.04 -4.25 -8.52
CA VAL A 32 -3.28 -3.79 -9.69
C VAL A 32 -2.44 -4.92 -10.28
N GLN A 33 -1.76 -5.70 -9.47
CA GLN A 33 -0.92 -6.80 -9.97
C GLN A 33 -1.74 -7.89 -10.67
N ILE A 34 -2.89 -8.24 -10.15
CA ILE A 34 -3.73 -9.31 -10.73
C ILE A 34 -4.48 -8.83 -11.97
N THR A 35 -4.95 -7.57 -11.96
CA THR A 35 -5.76 -7.05 -13.08
C THR A 35 -4.93 -6.37 -14.17
N MET A 36 -3.63 -6.19 -13.98
CA MET A 36 -2.77 -5.46 -14.92
C MET A 36 -2.79 -6.06 -16.33
N GLY A 37 -2.78 -7.39 -16.44
CA GLY A 37 -2.83 -8.07 -17.74
C GLY A 37 -4.12 -7.75 -18.51
N PHE A 38 -5.24 -7.78 -17.84
CA PHE A 38 -6.53 -7.42 -18.42
C PHE A 38 -6.58 -5.94 -18.80
N LEU A 39 -6.10 -5.06 -17.92
CA LEU A 39 -6.05 -3.62 -18.17
C LEU A 39 -5.21 -3.30 -19.41
N VAL A 40 -4.06 -3.97 -19.58
CA VAL A 40 -3.17 -3.80 -20.74
C VAL A 40 -3.85 -4.28 -22.03
N GLN A 41 -4.57 -5.39 -22.00
CA GLN A 41 -5.35 -5.88 -23.15
C GLN A 41 -6.45 -4.89 -23.52
N ASP A 42 -7.26 -4.48 -22.55
CA ASP A 42 -8.40 -3.58 -22.77
C ASP A 42 -7.96 -2.19 -23.30
N ARG A 43 -6.90 -1.61 -22.71
CA ARG A 43 -6.41 -0.27 -23.10
C ARG A 43 -5.57 -0.27 -24.36
N GLY A 44 -4.83 -1.37 -24.60
CA GLY A 44 -3.96 -1.52 -25.77
C GLY A 44 -4.65 -2.13 -26.98
N GLY A 45 -5.84 -2.70 -26.82
CA GLY A 45 -6.47 -3.50 -27.88
C GLY A 45 -5.59 -4.68 -28.30
N LEU A 46 -4.90 -5.31 -27.35
CA LEU A 46 -3.86 -6.27 -27.63
C LEU A 46 -4.35 -7.72 -27.48
N GLU A 47 -3.85 -8.58 -28.34
CA GLU A 47 -3.94 -10.02 -28.17
C GLU A 47 -3.24 -10.47 -26.88
N PRO A 48 -3.64 -11.62 -26.27
CA PRO A 48 -3.08 -12.09 -25.00
C PRO A 48 -1.55 -12.24 -25.01
N ALA A 49 -0.97 -12.75 -26.09
CA ALA A 49 0.47 -13.01 -26.14
C ALA A 49 1.34 -11.75 -26.07
N PRO A 50 1.12 -10.68 -26.87
CA PRO A 50 1.86 -9.42 -26.72
C PRO A 50 1.54 -8.69 -25.41
N ALA A 51 0.32 -8.83 -24.88
CA ALA A 51 -0.06 -8.21 -23.61
C ALA A 51 0.77 -8.71 -22.42
N VAL A 52 1.22 -9.96 -22.41
CA VAL A 52 2.06 -10.53 -21.34
C VAL A 52 3.36 -9.75 -21.18
N SER A 53 4.08 -9.47 -22.29
CA SER A 53 5.34 -8.73 -22.24
C SER A 53 5.16 -7.29 -21.75
N ILE A 54 4.09 -6.62 -22.19
CA ILE A 54 3.77 -5.26 -21.76
C ILE A 54 3.36 -5.25 -20.29
N THR A 55 2.57 -6.24 -19.85
CA THR A 55 2.22 -6.41 -18.44
C THR A 55 3.46 -6.55 -17.57
N ALA A 56 4.43 -7.36 -17.99
CA ALA A 56 5.70 -7.51 -17.27
C ALA A 56 6.45 -6.18 -17.14
N LEU A 57 6.47 -5.36 -18.22
CA LEU A 57 7.08 -4.02 -18.17
C LEU A 57 6.34 -3.09 -17.19
N MET A 58 5.00 -3.15 -17.13
CA MET A 58 4.22 -2.36 -16.16
C MET A 58 4.54 -2.75 -14.71
N LEU A 59 4.62 -4.07 -14.45
CA LEU A 59 4.98 -4.57 -13.12
C LEU A 59 6.44 -4.24 -12.77
N LEU A 60 7.32 -4.26 -13.74
CA LEU A 60 8.72 -3.82 -13.57
C LEU A 60 8.79 -2.33 -13.26
N ALA A 61 7.98 -1.49 -13.91
CA ALA A 61 7.89 -0.07 -13.60
C ALA A 61 7.42 0.16 -12.15
N ASN A 62 6.44 -0.61 -11.66
CA ASN A 62 6.03 -0.57 -10.25
C ASN A 62 7.19 -0.92 -9.30
N ALA A 63 7.87 -2.02 -9.57
CA ALA A 63 9.03 -2.45 -8.77
C ALA A 63 10.15 -1.40 -8.80
N ALA A 64 10.46 -0.84 -9.97
CA ALA A 64 11.47 0.21 -10.12
C ALA A 64 11.12 1.47 -9.30
N GLY A 65 9.85 1.90 -9.32
CA GLY A 65 9.36 3.00 -8.49
C GLY A 65 9.55 2.74 -7.00
N ALA A 66 9.19 1.54 -6.54
CA ALA A 66 9.37 1.15 -5.14
C ALA A 66 10.85 1.09 -4.74
N MET A 67 11.70 0.48 -5.56
CA MET A 67 13.15 0.41 -5.32
C MET A 67 13.81 1.79 -5.32
N LEU A 68 13.48 2.63 -6.29
CA LEU A 68 13.97 4.02 -6.35
C LEU A 68 13.66 4.75 -5.04
N MET A 69 12.43 4.63 -4.58
CA MET A 69 12.00 5.28 -3.34
C MET A 69 12.69 4.71 -2.11
N GLN A 70 12.76 3.39 -1.98
CA GLN A 70 13.32 2.74 -0.78
C GLN A 70 14.84 2.87 -0.70
N LEU A 71 15.55 2.74 -1.82
CA LEU A 71 17.02 2.68 -1.81
C LEU A 71 17.69 4.04 -2.03
N ILE A 72 17.06 4.95 -2.76
CA ILE A 72 17.71 6.19 -3.21
C ILE A 72 17.05 7.40 -2.57
N VAL A 73 15.75 7.57 -2.73
CA VAL A 73 15.05 8.80 -2.33
C VAL A 73 14.73 8.81 -0.84
N GLY A 74 14.15 7.73 -0.32
CA GLY A 74 13.71 7.62 1.07
C GLY A 74 14.80 7.89 2.10
N PRO A 75 16.00 7.27 1.99
CA PRO A 75 17.11 7.55 2.90
C PRO A 75 17.57 9.01 2.90
N ARG A 76 17.42 9.71 1.75
CA ARG A 76 17.82 11.13 1.62
C ARG A 76 16.78 12.11 2.16
N LEU A 77 15.51 11.72 2.21
CA LEU A 77 14.44 12.61 2.68
C LEU A 77 14.51 12.89 4.19
N GLY A 78 15.04 11.95 4.96
CA GLY A 78 15.08 12.07 6.42
C GLY A 78 13.69 12.18 7.08
N TRP A 79 12.63 11.77 6.38
CA TRP A 79 11.26 11.86 6.87
C TRP A 79 10.96 10.80 7.92
N GLY A 80 10.24 11.20 8.96
CA GLY A 80 9.76 10.26 9.96
C GLY A 80 8.67 9.31 9.41
N PRO A 81 8.43 8.18 10.09
CA PRO A 81 7.49 7.14 9.65
C PRO A 81 6.09 7.64 9.28
N ARG A 82 5.56 8.60 10.05
CA ARG A 82 4.24 9.20 9.81
C ARG A 82 4.19 10.01 8.52
N ALA A 83 5.23 10.79 8.25
CA ALA A 83 5.33 11.60 7.04
C ALA A 83 5.41 10.71 5.80
N LEU A 84 6.26 9.67 5.85
CA LEU A 84 6.39 8.67 4.80
C LEU A 84 5.07 7.96 4.52
N LEU A 85 4.37 7.49 5.56
CA LEU A 85 3.09 6.81 5.40
C LEU A 85 2.04 7.74 4.79
N ARG A 86 1.86 8.96 5.31
CA ARG A 86 0.89 9.93 4.79
C ARG A 86 1.16 10.32 3.34
N ALA A 87 2.41 10.65 3.02
CA ALA A 87 2.79 11.01 1.66
C ALA A 87 2.59 9.83 0.69
N GLY A 88 3.00 8.62 1.11
CA GLY A 88 2.79 7.40 0.33
C GLY A 88 1.31 7.13 0.08
N MET A 89 0.44 7.23 1.10
CA MET A 89 -1.01 7.03 0.95
C MET A 89 -1.65 8.08 0.03
N THR A 90 -1.24 9.34 0.15
CA THR A 90 -1.74 10.42 -0.72
C THR A 90 -1.31 10.19 -2.17
N LEU A 91 -0.04 9.85 -2.38
CA LEU A 91 0.47 9.51 -3.72
C LEU A 91 -0.21 8.28 -4.29
N ALA A 92 -0.48 7.24 -3.46
CA ALA A 92 -1.19 6.04 -3.89
C ALA A 92 -2.60 6.36 -4.38
N LEU A 93 -3.33 7.24 -3.67
CA LEU A 93 -4.66 7.67 -4.08
C LEU A 93 -4.62 8.39 -5.44
N ILE A 94 -3.68 9.29 -5.64
CA ILE A 94 -3.48 10.01 -6.90
C ILE A 94 -3.09 9.04 -8.02
N ALA A 95 -2.09 8.19 -7.78
CA ALA A 95 -1.58 7.24 -8.76
C ALA A 95 -2.66 6.23 -9.20
N LEU A 96 -3.44 5.71 -8.24
CA LEU A 96 -4.53 4.78 -8.54
C LEU A 96 -5.68 5.45 -9.30
N THR A 97 -5.99 6.71 -8.98
CA THR A 97 -6.96 7.51 -9.75
C THR A 97 -6.48 7.71 -11.17
N CYS A 98 -5.23 8.11 -11.36
CA CYS A 98 -4.63 8.25 -12.70
C CYS A 98 -4.63 6.92 -13.45
N LEU A 99 -4.31 5.80 -12.79
CA LEU A 99 -4.33 4.48 -13.39
C LEU A 99 -5.74 4.08 -13.87
N THR A 100 -6.74 4.32 -13.03
CA THR A 100 -8.14 4.01 -13.35
C THR A 100 -8.63 4.80 -14.56
N LEU A 101 -8.20 6.05 -14.69
CA LEU A 101 -8.58 6.97 -15.77
C LEU A 101 -7.61 6.93 -16.97
N ALA A 102 -6.51 6.17 -16.90
CA ALA A 102 -5.45 6.16 -17.91
C ALA A 102 -5.99 5.78 -19.30
N PRO A 103 -5.89 6.66 -20.33
CA PRO A 103 -6.39 6.36 -21.65
C PRO A 103 -5.37 5.61 -22.53
N THR A 104 -4.11 5.60 -22.17
CA THR A 104 -3.01 5.03 -22.96
C THR A 104 -2.09 4.16 -22.12
N LEU A 105 -1.37 3.25 -22.75
CA LEU A 105 -0.40 2.38 -22.08
C LEU A 105 0.73 3.19 -21.39
N TRP A 106 1.13 4.34 -21.95
CA TRP A 106 2.10 5.23 -21.29
C TRP A 106 1.56 5.83 -20.00
N ALA A 107 0.29 6.22 -19.97
CA ALA A 107 -0.35 6.69 -18.76
C ALA A 107 -0.49 5.57 -17.71
N VAL A 108 -0.77 4.34 -18.16
CA VAL A 108 -0.74 3.14 -17.29
C VAL A 108 0.65 2.95 -16.70
N ALA A 109 1.71 2.99 -17.52
CA ALA A 109 3.09 2.82 -17.06
C ALA A 109 3.49 3.88 -16.02
N ALA A 110 3.23 5.16 -16.31
CA ALA A 110 3.54 6.26 -15.40
C ALA A 110 2.78 6.15 -14.06
N SER A 111 1.49 5.80 -14.13
CA SER A 111 0.66 5.62 -12.94
C SER A 111 1.11 4.40 -12.11
N THR A 112 1.50 3.32 -12.78
CA THR A 112 2.01 2.10 -12.13
C THR A 112 3.36 2.36 -11.47
N PHE A 113 4.25 3.11 -12.11
CA PHE A 113 5.51 3.57 -11.50
C PHE A 113 5.25 4.43 -10.25
N ALA A 114 4.34 5.41 -10.35
CA ALA A 114 3.95 6.27 -9.22
C ALA A 114 3.33 5.46 -8.07
N MET A 115 2.57 4.41 -8.37
CA MET A 115 2.04 3.47 -7.37
C MET A 115 3.17 2.72 -6.66
N GLY A 116 4.22 2.34 -7.39
CA GLY A 116 5.45 1.77 -6.82
C GLY A 116 6.14 2.73 -5.86
N VAL A 117 6.34 3.99 -6.28
CA VAL A 117 6.91 5.04 -5.40
C VAL A 117 6.07 5.20 -4.14
N ALA A 118 4.74 5.26 -4.27
CA ALA A 118 3.81 5.36 -3.15
C ALA A 118 3.97 4.22 -2.15
N SER A 119 4.07 2.98 -2.65
CA SER A 119 4.29 1.79 -1.83
C SER A 119 5.66 1.79 -1.17
N GLY A 120 6.68 2.25 -1.91
CA GLY A 120 8.04 2.44 -1.41
C GLY A 120 8.15 3.45 -0.26
N MET A 121 7.20 4.38 -0.14
CA MET A 121 7.06 5.29 1.01
C MET A 121 6.21 4.70 2.13
N ALA A 122 5.02 4.21 1.78
CA ALA A 122 4.02 3.80 2.77
C ALA A 122 4.45 2.56 3.56
N SER A 123 5.06 1.56 2.91
CA SER A 123 5.43 0.30 3.53
C SER A 123 6.50 0.46 4.63
N PRO A 124 7.66 1.10 4.39
CA PRO A 124 8.62 1.35 5.46
C PRO A 124 8.09 2.33 6.51
N GLY A 125 7.28 3.31 6.11
CA GLY A 125 6.60 4.22 7.05
C GLY A 125 5.71 3.47 8.03
N TYR A 126 4.91 2.52 7.53
CA TYR A 126 4.07 1.64 8.34
C TYR A 126 4.91 0.75 9.28
N SER A 127 5.87 0.02 8.70
CA SER A 127 6.66 -0.96 9.46
C SER A 127 7.46 -0.28 10.59
N ALA A 128 8.14 0.82 10.29
CA ALA A 128 8.88 1.58 11.28
C ALA A 128 7.95 2.22 12.32
N GLY A 129 6.83 2.81 11.88
CA GLY A 129 5.90 3.47 12.79
C GLY A 129 5.22 2.51 13.74
N ALA A 130 4.79 1.34 13.26
CA ALA A 130 4.19 0.29 14.08
C ALA A 130 5.22 -0.31 15.07
N SER A 131 6.46 -0.51 14.61
CA SER A 131 7.56 -1.02 15.44
C SER A 131 7.91 -0.04 16.56
N LEU A 132 7.98 1.26 16.29
CA LEU A 132 8.26 2.30 17.29
C LEU A 132 7.09 2.54 18.28
N ALA A 133 5.89 2.05 17.97
CA ALA A 133 4.73 2.17 18.85
C ALA A 133 4.69 1.13 19.98
N VAL A 134 5.58 0.14 19.98
CA VAL A 134 5.63 -0.96 20.93
C VAL A 134 6.99 -1.05 21.64
N ASN A 135 7.02 -1.77 22.77
CA ASN A 135 8.24 -1.95 23.55
C ASN A 135 9.16 -3.03 22.93
N ALA A 136 10.44 -3.04 23.33
CA ALA A 136 11.44 -4.01 22.86
C ALA A 136 10.99 -5.48 23.01
N ARG A 137 10.30 -5.84 24.09
CA ARG A 137 9.79 -7.20 24.33
C ARG A 137 8.63 -7.59 23.41
N GLU A 138 7.96 -6.62 22.78
CA GLU A 138 6.82 -6.81 21.89
C GLU A 138 7.21 -6.83 20.40
N GLN A 139 8.50 -6.60 20.05
CA GLN A 139 8.98 -6.47 18.67
C GLN A 139 8.71 -7.72 17.82
N GLY A 140 8.86 -8.92 18.39
CA GLY A 140 8.51 -10.16 17.69
C GLY A 140 7.03 -10.25 17.34
N GLY A 141 6.16 -9.82 18.27
CA GLY A 141 4.70 -9.79 18.05
C GLY A 141 4.28 -8.82 16.95
N ILE A 142 4.83 -7.60 16.96
CA ILE A 142 4.51 -6.60 15.93
C ILE A 142 5.06 -7.01 14.56
N ALA A 143 6.25 -7.62 14.47
CA ALA A 143 6.77 -8.14 13.21
C ALA A 143 5.82 -9.20 12.60
N GLY A 144 5.27 -10.09 13.44
CA GLY A 144 4.24 -11.04 13.03
C GLY A 144 2.98 -10.37 12.50
N ILE A 145 2.49 -9.31 13.16
CA ILE A 145 1.31 -8.56 12.72
C ILE A 145 1.59 -7.84 11.39
N ILE A 146 2.75 -7.22 11.22
CA ILE A 146 3.15 -6.55 9.97
C ILE A 146 3.10 -7.54 8.80
N ASN A 147 3.75 -8.70 8.96
CA ASN A 147 3.76 -9.75 7.93
C ASN A 147 2.36 -10.31 7.66
N ALA A 148 1.58 -10.57 8.71
CA ALA A 148 0.23 -11.08 8.58
C ALA A 148 -0.72 -10.08 7.90
N THR A 149 -0.56 -8.76 8.13
CA THR A 149 -1.32 -7.71 7.42
C THR A 149 -1.08 -7.81 5.91
N GLY A 150 0.18 -7.95 5.49
CA GLY A 150 0.53 -8.17 4.09
C GLY A 150 -0.07 -9.47 3.56
N ALA A 151 0.14 -10.59 4.25
CA ALA A 151 -0.31 -11.91 3.82
C ALA A 151 -1.84 -11.98 3.62
N ILE A 152 -2.63 -11.47 4.57
CA ILE A 152 -4.10 -11.43 4.47
C ILE A 152 -4.52 -10.62 3.23
N THR A 153 -3.89 -9.48 3.01
CA THR A 153 -4.22 -8.62 1.87
C THR A 153 -3.89 -9.31 0.54
N TRP A 154 -2.77 -10.04 0.48
CA TRP A 154 -2.36 -10.81 -0.69
C TRP A 154 -3.23 -12.04 -0.97
N ILE A 155 -4.00 -12.52 0.00
CA ILE A 155 -5.01 -13.57 -0.20
C ILE A 155 -6.33 -12.95 -0.66
N VAL A 156 -6.77 -11.88 0.00
CA VAL A 156 -8.10 -11.28 -0.24
C VAL A 156 -8.14 -10.49 -1.55
N ALA A 157 -7.08 -9.72 -1.87
CA ALA A 157 -7.07 -8.85 -3.04
C ALA A 157 -7.20 -9.62 -4.37
N PRO A 158 -6.46 -10.70 -4.65
CA PRO A 158 -6.62 -11.47 -5.89
C PRO A 158 -8.03 -12.06 -6.06
N VAL A 159 -8.57 -12.66 -5.01
CA VAL A 159 -9.91 -13.29 -5.05
C VAL A 159 -10.98 -12.25 -5.33
N SER A 160 -10.95 -11.12 -4.60
CA SER A 160 -11.92 -10.04 -4.79
C SER A 160 -11.74 -9.34 -6.14
N ALA A 161 -10.51 -9.10 -6.57
CA ALA A 161 -10.22 -8.45 -7.84
C ALA A 161 -10.74 -9.26 -9.03
N THR A 162 -10.50 -10.57 -9.04
CA THR A 162 -10.96 -11.45 -10.12
C THR A 162 -12.49 -11.55 -10.15
N ALA A 163 -13.13 -11.70 -8.99
CA ALA A 163 -14.58 -11.77 -8.89
C ALA A 163 -15.25 -10.47 -9.37
N LEU A 164 -14.70 -9.31 -8.96
CA LEU A 164 -15.23 -8.00 -9.32
C LEU A 164 -15.00 -7.70 -10.80
N TYR A 165 -13.84 -8.05 -11.36
CA TYR A 165 -13.53 -7.80 -12.76
C TYR A 165 -14.50 -8.51 -13.71
N GLY A 166 -14.99 -9.70 -13.33
CA GLY A 166 -15.99 -10.45 -14.09
C GLY A 166 -17.36 -9.75 -14.18
N TRP A 167 -17.67 -8.83 -13.27
CA TRP A 167 -18.93 -8.06 -13.30
C TRP A 167 -18.80 -6.76 -14.08
N VAL A 168 -17.81 -5.94 -13.72
CA VAL A 168 -17.52 -4.67 -14.40
C VAL A 168 -16.01 -4.45 -14.36
N HIS A 169 -15.37 -4.25 -15.50
CA HIS A 169 -13.91 -4.12 -15.61
C HIS A 169 -13.27 -3.05 -14.71
N LEU A 170 -14.03 -1.99 -14.37
CA LEU A 170 -13.55 -0.91 -13.49
C LEU A 170 -13.82 -1.17 -12.00
N SER A 171 -14.67 -2.13 -11.66
CA SER A 171 -15.12 -2.31 -10.26
C SER A 171 -13.98 -2.64 -9.27
N PRO A 172 -12.94 -3.45 -9.60
CA PRO A 172 -11.84 -3.69 -8.67
C PRO A 172 -11.06 -2.40 -8.35
N PHE A 173 -10.87 -1.54 -9.35
CA PHE A 173 -10.17 -0.26 -9.17
C PHE A 173 -10.99 0.72 -8.32
N LEU A 174 -12.32 0.77 -8.50
CA LEU A 174 -13.19 1.62 -7.69
C LEU A 174 -13.21 1.18 -6.22
N VAL A 175 -13.27 -0.14 -5.96
CA VAL A 175 -13.18 -0.67 -4.60
C VAL A 175 -11.81 -0.35 -3.99
N ALA A 176 -10.73 -0.54 -4.74
CA ALA A 176 -9.39 -0.20 -4.30
C ALA A 176 -9.26 1.32 -4.01
N LEU A 177 -9.83 2.20 -4.85
CA LEU A 177 -9.87 3.65 -4.63
C LEU A 177 -10.60 4.01 -3.33
N CYS A 178 -11.76 3.41 -3.08
CA CYS A 178 -12.49 3.62 -1.83
C CYS A 178 -11.64 3.20 -0.61
N LEU A 179 -11.01 2.02 -0.66
CA LEU A 179 -10.17 1.53 0.44
C LEU A 179 -8.92 2.39 0.65
N VAL A 180 -8.24 2.81 -0.42
CA VAL A 180 -7.09 3.73 -0.32
C VAL A 180 -7.53 5.08 0.22
N GLY A 181 -8.67 5.61 -0.23
CA GLY A 181 -9.24 6.87 0.27
C GLY A 181 -9.56 6.83 1.76
N LEU A 182 -10.20 5.74 2.22
CA LEU A 182 -10.47 5.52 3.65
C LEU A 182 -9.18 5.40 4.46
N SER A 183 -8.23 4.61 3.99
CA SER A 183 -6.92 4.43 4.65
C SER A 183 -6.10 5.71 4.66
N CYS A 184 -6.14 6.49 3.59
CA CYS A 184 -5.52 7.81 3.53
C CYS A 184 -6.14 8.76 4.56
N SER A 185 -7.47 8.82 4.64
CA SER A 185 -8.19 9.62 5.64
C SER A 185 -7.85 9.19 7.07
N CYS A 186 -7.78 7.87 7.32
CA CYS A 186 -7.31 7.32 8.59
C CYS A 186 -5.89 7.78 8.94
N SER A 187 -4.96 7.75 7.96
CA SER A 187 -3.57 8.15 8.17
C SER A 187 -3.44 9.63 8.55
N TRP A 188 -4.26 10.49 7.95
CA TRP A 188 -4.27 11.91 8.27
C TRP A 188 -4.94 12.23 9.61
N TRP A 189 -6.04 11.57 9.93
CA TRP A 189 -6.83 11.89 11.12
C TRP A 189 -6.30 11.21 12.39
N GLN A 190 -6.08 9.89 12.36
CA GLN A 190 -5.69 9.13 13.56
C GLN A 190 -4.24 9.42 13.97
N LEU A 191 -3.32 9.50 13.00
CA LEU A 191 -1.92 9.80 13.31
C LEU A 191 -1.72 11.25 13.76
N ARG A 192 -2.58 12.20 13.39
CA ARG A 192 -2.60 13.55 13.97
C ARG A 192 -2.91 13.54 15.46
N ARG A 193 -3.87 12.71 15.89
CA ARG A 193 -4.23 12.61 17.31
C ARG A 193 -3.08 12.10 18.17
N LEU A 194 -2.27 11.20 17.64
CA LEU A 194 -1.08 10.70 18.33
C LEU A 194 0.01 11.79 18.48
N ASP A 195 0.15 12.70 17.49
CA ASP A 195 1.07 13.84 17.57
C ASP A 195 0.67 14.83 18.68
N VAL A 196 -0.62 15.13 18.80
CA VAL A 196 -1.13 16.04 19.84
C VAL A 196 -0.94 15.42 21.23
N ALA A 197 -1.20 14.11 21.38
CA ALA A 197 -1.05 13.41 22.65
C ALA A 197 0.42 13.27 23.10
N SER A 198 1.38 13.19 22.18
CA SER A 198 2.82 13.13 22.53
C SER A 198 3.32 14.50 23.00
N ARG A 199 2.95 15.59 22.30
CA ARG A 199 3.33 16.97 22.67
C ARG A 199 2.72 17.46 23.96
N ALA A 200 1.57 16.90 24.39
CA ALA A 200 0.93 17.25 25.64
C ALA A 200 1.59 16.56 26.87
N ARG A 201 2.56 15.69 26.65
CA ARG A 201 3.31 14.95 27.69
C ARG A 201 4.75 15.45 27.88
N GLU A 202 5.21 16.33 26.99
CA GLU A 202 6.47 17.12 27.10
C GLU A 202 6.21 18.44 27.81
#